data_2bff96bfc5a96c9874bb17329055a37d
#
_entry.id   2bff96bfc5a96c9874bb17329055a37d
#
_cell.length_a   1.000
_cell.length_b   1.000
_cell.length_c   1.000
_cell.angle_alpha   90.00
_cell.angle_beta   90.00
_cell.angle_gamma   90.00
#
_symmetry.space_group_name_H-M   'P 1'
#
loop_
_entity.id
_entity.type
_entity.pdbx_description
1 polymer ?
#
loop_
_entity_poly.entity_id
_entity_poly.type
_entity_poly.pdbx_seq_one_letter_code
_entity_poly.pdbx_strand_id
1 'polypeptide(L)'
;MEVEAFNQKILNVLSKGTFIIPDYQREYDWDESEISELLDDLENISTRESYFIGHMVFEGKFTGNTFKVIDGQQRITTLTIMLSVIRDIFYEKGLDNLGDAINDKFIFSKDMNNNTFVILENKMPYPILQSYVQSKPNEKNLKVKPQKSGEKKIIETYDYFKKNFSAKLDNELIDLRDKILNLEVIFVAASDKVDAHTIFMTLNGTGKDLSAKDLIKNQIFSLYPKQTHLDEPNDTWQRIVSNSNDNPRFLNNYWASRYKKIAEHKLFKEFYNEFVKPKKDMKFFLNDLEKFSINYKKVTDPSLSDWNRSEYEIYFSLNAIVKIFNIDVANTFLINLIEDYNAKRVSKAYLLKAFKIIEEKRKSAK
;
A
#
# COMPACT_ATOMS: atom_id res chain seq x y z
N MET A 1 -1.15 21.42 -9.68
CA MET A 1 -1.47 20.00 -9.93
C MET A 1 -1.19 19.75 -11.41
N GLU A 2 -0.04 19.16 -11.71
CA GLU A 2 0.32 18.75 -13.08
C GLU A 2 0.11 17.24 -13.15
N VAL A 3 -1.05 16.85 -13.68
CA VAL A 3 -1.49 15.46 -13.80
C VAL A 3 -1.82 15.17 -15.24
N GLU A 4 -1.25 14.12 -15.75
CA GLU A 4 -1.49 13.63 -17.09
C GLU A 4 -2.02 12.20 -17.03
N ALA A 5 -3.08 11.91 -17.79
CA ALA A 5 -3.69 10.59 -17.85
C ALA A 5 -3.96 10.21 -19.30
N PHE A 6 -3.42 9.09 -19.73
CA PHE A 6 -3.54 8.63 -21.10
C PHE A 6 -3.79 7.11 -21.12
N ASN A 7 -4.63 6.69 -22.09
CA ASN A 7 -4.68 5.27 -22.43
C ASN A 7 -3.37 4.86 -23.09
N GLN A 8 -2.69 3.85 -22.55
CA GLN A 8 -1.41 3.36 -23.02
C GLN A 8 -1.40 1.84 -23.10
N LYS A 9 -0.76 1.32 -24.14
CA LYS A 9 -0.42 -0.11 -24.18
C LYS A 9 0.75 -0.42 -23.27
N ILE A 10 0.78 -1.62 -22.70
CA ILE A 10 1.91 -2.08 -21.87
C ILE A 10 3.24 -1.98 -22.63
N LEU A 11 3.25 -2.23 -23.93
CA LEU A 11 4.40 -1.98 -24.80
C LEU A 11 4.97 -0.57 -24.59
N ASN A 12 4.11 0.44 -24.65
CA ASN A 12 4.52 1.85 -24.50
C ASN A 12 4.90 2.18 -23.05
N VAL A 13 4.19 1.60 -22.08
CA VAL A 13 4.52 1.79 -20.66
C VAL A 13 5.92 1.28 -20.37
N LEU A 14 6.22 0.02 -20.66
CA LEU A 14 7.53 -0.58 -20.38
C LEU A 14 8.68 0.06 -21.18
N SER A 15 8.37 0.73 -22.29
CA SER A 15 9.37 1.46 -23.10
C SER A 15 9.67 2.87 -22.58
N LYS A 16 8.98 3.37 -21.54
CA LYS A 16 9.18 4.74 -21.02
C LYS A 16 10.46 4.90 -20.19
N GLY A 17 10.92 3.85 -19.52
CA GLY A 17 12.10 3.92 -18.63
C GLY A 17 11.98 3.02 -17.43
N THR A 18 12.48 3.48 -16.28
CA THR A 18 12.50 2.70 -15.03
C THR A 18 11.27 2.97 -14.17
N PHE A 19 10.63 1.90 -13.73
CA PHE A 19 9.57 1.88 -12.74
C PHE A 19 10.12 1.41 -11.40
N ILE A 20 10.07 2.26 -10.39
CA ILE A 20 10.59 1.98 -9.05
C ILE A 20 9.40 1.68 -8.13
N ILE A 21 9.34 0.49 -7.57
CA ILE A 21 8.41 0.17 -6.48
C ILE A 21 9.07 0.62 -5.18
N PRO A 22 8.50 1.62 -4.48
CA PRO A 22 9.07 2.12 -3.23
C PRO A 22 9.03 1.06 -2.11
N ASP A 23 10.00 1.12 -1.18
CA ASP A 23 10.14 0.17 -0.07
C ASP A 23 8.94 0.15 0.89
N TYR A 24 8.09 1.16 0.84
CA TYR A 24 6.89 1.25 1.64
C TYR A 24 5.65 0.59 1.02
N GLN A 25 5.73 0.16 -0.23
CA GLN A 25 4.65 -0.59 -0.86
C GLN A 25 4.57 -1.99 -0.22
N ARG A 26 3.35 -2.59 -0.27
CA ARG A 26 3.19 -3.97 0.20
C ARG A 26 4.03 -4.93 -0.64
N GLU A 27 4.38 -6.07 -0.07
CA GLU A 27 5.02 -7.15 -0.82
C GLU A 27 4.14 -7.63 -1.98
N TYR A 28 4.73 -8.36 -2.92
CA TYR A 28 3.95 -9.05 -3.96
C TYR A 28 2.98 -10.03 -3.30
N ASP A 29 1.68 -9.91 -3.63
CA ASP A 29 0.64 -10.59 -2.87
C ASP A 29 -0.40 -11.33 -3.74
N TRP A 30 -0.32 -11.23 -5.05
CA TRP A 30 -1.17 -12.02 -5.92
C TRP A 30 -0.94 -13.51 -5.70
N ASP A 31 -2.04 -14.26 -5.63
CA ASP A 31 -2.04 -15.72 -5.54
C ASP A 31 -2.51 -16.36 -6.85
N GLU A 32 -2.70 -17.68 -6.83
CA GLU A 32 -3.08 -18.44 -8.03
C GLU A 32 -4.41 -17.98 -8.63
N SER A 33 -5.34 -17.43 -7.84
CA SER A 33 -6.63 -16.98 -8.34
C SER A 33 -6.50 -15.74 -9.23
N GLU A 34 -5.73 -14.73 -8.80
CA GLU A 34 -5.55 -13.50 -9.59
C GLU A 34 -4.68 -13.77 -10.84
N ILE A 35 -3.63 -14.60 -10.72
CA ILE A 35 -2.76 -14.89 -11.86
C ILE A 35 -3.44 -15.80 -12.89
N SER A 36 -4.32 -16.72 -12.47
CA SER A 36 -5.10 -17.56 -13.40
C SER A 36 -6.17 -16.74 -14.12
N GLU A 37 -6.87 -15.85 -13.41
CA GLU A 37 -7.85 -14.95 -14.02
C GLU A 37 -7.20 -14.08 -15.12
N LEU A 38 -6.03 -13.47 -14.84
CA LEU A 38 -5.30 -12.71 -15.85
C LEU A 38 -4.87 -13.58 -17.05
N LEU A 39 -4.46 -14.82 -16.81
CA LEU A 39 -4.08 -15.74 -17.88
C LEU A 39 -5.28 -16.15 -18.74
N ASP A 40 -6.40 -16.48 -18.10
CA ASP A 40 -7.66 -16.83 -18.78
C ASP A 40 -8.15 -15.66 -19.65
N ASP A 41 -8.08 -14.44 -19.14
CA ASP A 41 -8.41 -13.24 -19.89
C ASP A 41 -7.51 -13.12 -21.15
N LEU A 42 -6.19 -13.29 -20.99
CA LEU A 42 -5.23 -13.23 -22.11
C LEU A 42 -5.46 -14.35 -23.15
N GLU A 43 -5.84 -15.54 -22.72
CA GLU A 43 -6.11 -16.67 -23.64
C GLU A 43 -7.40 -16.44 -24.44
N ASN A 44 -8.40 -15.81 -23.84
CA ASN A 44 -9.70 -15.58 -24.46
C ASN A 44 -9.77 -14.36 -25.39
N ILE A 45 -8.81 -13.43 -25.34
CA ILE A 45 -8.76 -12.28 -26.25
C ILE A 45 -8.02 -12.61 -27.54
N SER A 46 -8.43 -11.96 -28.64
CA SER A 46 -7.68 -12.00 -29.90
C SER A 46 -6.47 -11.05 -29.82
N THR A 47 -5.36 -11.38 -30.51
CA THR A 47 -4.16 -10.53 -30.59
C THR A 47 -4.45 -9.13 -31.15
N ARG A 48 -5.55 -8.95 -31.87
CA ARG A 48 -5.97 -7.69 -32.47
C ARG A 48 -6.90 -6.87 -31.56
N GLU A 49 -7.43 -7.47 -30.50
CA GLU A 49 -8.29 -6.81 -29.52
C GLU A 49 -7.45 -6.23 -28.42
N SER A 50 -7.84 -5.05 -27.94
CA SER A 50 -7.28 -4.46 -26.74
C SER A 50 -8.07 -4.93 -25.52
N TYR A 51 -7.37 -5.26 -24.44
CA TYR A 51 -7.98 -5.61 -23.18
C TYR A 51 -7.49 -4.66 -22.09
N PHE A 52 -8.45 -4.05 -21.41
CA PHE A 52 -8.17 -3.05 -20.40
C PHE A 52 -7.97 -3.68 -19.02
N ILE A 53 -6.79 -3.50 -18.44
CA ILE A 53 -6.42 -4.07 -17.13
C ILE A 53 -6.42 -3.04 -15.98
N GLY A 54 -7.09 -1.90 -16.17
CA GLY A 54 -7.26 -0.89 -15.14
C GLY A 54 -6.32 0.29 -15.26
N HIS A 55 -6.18 1.05 -14.18
CA HIS A 55 -5.29 2.21 -14.12
C HIS A 55 -3.97 1.87 -13.41
N MET A 56 -2.91 2.59 -13.76
CA MET A 56 -1.64 2.58 -13.04
C MET A 56 -1.25 4.01 -12.72
N VAL A 57 -0.92 4.30 -11.46
CA VAL A 57 -0.61 5.64 -10.98
C VAL A 57 0.85 5.75 -10.62
N PHE A 58 1.51 6.78 -11.12
CA PHE A 58 2.94 7.00 -10.98
C PHE A 58 3.24 8.41 -10.45
N GLU A 59 4.21 8.50 -9.54
CA GLU A 59 4.90 9.76 -9.24
C GLU A 59 6.02 9.94 -10.26
N GLY A 60 5.94 11.00 -11.05
CA GLY A 60 6.92 11.35 -12.10
C GLY A 60 6.29 12.21 -13.19
N LYS A 61 7.10 12.87 -13.99
CA LYS A 61 6.62 13.60 -15.17
C LYS A 61 6.34 12.62 -16.30
N PHE A 62 5.24 12.79 -17.00
CA PHE A 62 4.87 11.92 -18.13
C PHE A 62 5.96 11.85 -19.23
N THR A 63 6.67 12.97 -19.45
CA THR A 63 7.81 13.05 -20.36
C THR A 63 9.13 12.55 -19.78
N GLY A 64 9.14 12.13 -18.51
CA GLY A 64 10.32 11.59 -17.84
C GLY A 64 10.59 10.13 -18.20
N ASN A 65 11.66 9.61 -17.64
CA ASN A 65 12.10 8.21 -17.80
C ASN A 65 12.23 7.45 -16.48
N THR A 66 11.75 8.03 -15.37
CA THR A 66 11.80 7.41 -14.05
C THR A 66 10.48 7.68 -13.33
N PHE A 67 9.82 6.62 -12.91
CA PHE A 67 8.48 6.64 -12.34
C PHE A 67 8.45 5.82 -11.04
N LYS A 68 7.99 6.42 -9.94
CA LYS A 68 7.69 5.65 -8.73
C LYS A 68 6.27 5.12 -8.82
N VAL A 69 6.10 3.83 -8.66
CA VAL A 69 4.81 3.16 -8.74
C VAL A 69 4.02 3.46 -7.47
N ILE A 70 2.88 4.15 -7.62
CA ILE A 70 1.95 4.43 -6.53
C ILE A 70 0.81 3.40 -6.52
N ASP A 71 0.31 3.05 -7.71
CA ASP A 71 -0.65 1.98 -7.91
C ASP A 71 -0.30 1.15 -9.15
N GLY A 72 -0.71 -0.11 -9.17
CA GLY A 72 -0.44 -1.06 -10.25
C GLY A 72 0.81 -1.92 -10.03
N GLN A 73 1.42 -1.88 -8.84
CA GLN A 73 2.65 -2.66 -8.55
C GLN A 73 2.48 -4.16 -8.77
N GLN A 74 1.35 -4.75 -8.37
CA GLN A 74 1.09 -6.19 -8.54
C GLN A 74 1.03 -6.52 -10.04
N ARG A 75 0.30 -5.74 -10.81
CA ARG A 75 0.14 -5.89 -12.26
C ARG A 75 1.48 -5.79 -13.00
N ILE A 76 2.25 -4.73 -12.79
CA ILE A 76 3.54 -4.55 -13.47
C ILE A 76 4.54 -5.64 -13.09
N THR A 77 4.53 -6.11 -11.83
CA THR A 77 5.37 -7.23 -11.38
C THR A 77 4.95 -8.52 -12.07
N THR A 78 3.66 -8.84 -12.12
CA THR A 78 3.14 -10.05 -12.78
C THR A 78 3.46 -10.05 -14.29
N LEU A 79 3.25 -8.91 -14.96
CA LEU A 79 3.59 -8.80 -16.41
C LEU A 79 5.11 -8.96 -16.64
N THR A 80 5.95 -8.44 -15.73
CA THR A 80 7.40 -8.67 -15.80
C THR A 80 7.74 -10.15 -15.63
N ILE A 81 7.09 -10.85 -14.70
CA ILE A 81 7.27 -12.31 -14.51
C ILE A 81 6.85 -13.07 -15.77
N MET A 82 5.66 -12.78 -16.32
CA MET A 82 5.18 -13.45 -17.55
C MET A 82 6.15 -13.28 -18.72
N LEU A 83 6.61 -12.05 -18.98
CA LEU A 83 7.56 -11.76 -20.05
C LEU A 83 8.91 -12.45 -19.81
N SER A 84 9.36 -12.52 -18.55
CA SER A 84 10.61 -13.23 -18.19
C SER A 84 10.48 -14.74 -18.42
N VAL A 85 9.32 -15.33 -18.11
CA VAL A 85 9.07 -16.76 -18.38
C VAL A 85 9.08 -17.05 -19.88
N ILE A 86 8.41 -16.23 -20.68
CA ILE A 86 8.40 -16.40 -22.15
C ILE A 86 9.83 -16.25 -22.71
N ARG A 87 10.59 -15.26 -22.25
CA ARG A 87 12.01 -15.08 -22.58
C ARG A 87 12.82 -16.34 -22.30
N ASP A 88 12.65 -16.90 -21.12
CA ASP A 88 13.43 -18.05 -20.66
C ASP A 88 13.11 -19.30 -21.45
N ILE A 89 11.83 -19.50 -21.84
CA ILE A 89 11.42 -20.60 -22.71
C ILE A 89 12.01 -20.42 -24.13
N PHE A 90 12.07 -19.21 -24.66
CA PHE A 90 12.72 -18.97 -25.95
C PHE A 90 14.20 -19.35 -25.92
N TYR A 91 14.95 -19.00 -24.87
CA TYR A 91 16.35 -19.44 -24.71
C TYR A 91 16.46 -20.96 -24.60
N GLU A 92 15.59 -21.63 -23.84
CA GLU A 92 15.58 -23.09 -23.70
C GLU A 92 15.28 -23.81 -25.03
N LYS A 93 14.53 -23.16 -25.90
CA LYS A 93 14.22 -23.68 -27.25
C LYS A 93 15.28 -23.28 -28.31
N GLY A 94 16.34 -22.55 -27.92
CA GLY A 94 17.37 -22.04 -28.85
C GLY A 94 16.90 -20.88 -29.73
N LEU A 95 15.84 -20.20 -29.35
CA LEU A 95 15.29 -19.03 -30.04
C LEU A 95 15.86 -17.73 -29.42
N ASP A 96 17.19 -17.63 -29.34
CA ASP A 96 17.90 -16.58 -28.60
C ASP A 96 17.52 -15.17 -29.04
N ASN A 97 17.32 -14.93 -30.33
CA ASN A 97 16.91 -13.62 -30.84
C ASN A 97 15.55 -13.15 -30.27
N LEU A 98 14.58 -14.07 -30.05
CA LEU A 98 13.30 -13.76 -29.45
C LEU A 98 13.45 -13.52 -27.93
N GLY A 99 14.32 -14.31 -27.28
CA GLY A 99 14.68 -14.13 -25.89
C GLY A 99 15.35 -12.77 -25.65
N ASP A 100 16.36 -12.42 -26.45
CA ASP A 100 17.06 -11.13 -26.37
C ASP A 100 16.11 -9.94 -26.64
N ALA A 101 15.18 -10.09 -27.58
CA ALA A 101 14.19 -9.02 -27.86
C ALA A 101 13.29 -8.70 -26.64
N ILE A 102 12.92 -9.70 -25.85
CA ILE A 102 12.19 -9.48 -24.59
C ILE A 102 13.12 -8.92 -23.53
N ASN A 103 14.29 -9.54 -23.35
CA ASN A 103 15.25 -9.14 -22.32
C ASN A 103 15.65 -7.67 -22.43
N ASP A 104 16.03 -7.23 -23.63
CA ASP A 104 16.67 -5.94 -23.86
C ASP A 104 15.67 -4.79 -24.09
N LYS A 105 14.35 -5.09 -24.16
CA LYS A 105 13.30 -4.09 -24.33
C LYS A 105 12.32 -4.01 -23.16
N PHE A 106 12.13 -5.11 -22.40
CA PHE A 106 11.04 -5.20 -21.42
C PHE A 106 11.49 -5.66 -20.03
N ILE A 107 12.69 -6.21 -19.89
CA ILE A 107 13.28 -6.53 -18.57
C ILE A 107 14.41 -5.56 -18.26
N PHE A 108 15.31 -5.35 -19.21
CA PHE A 108 16.35 -4.35 -19.18
C PHE A 108 16.19 -3.38 -20.34
N SER A 109 16.86 -2.25 -20.25
CA SER A 109 16.99 -1.31 -21.38
C SER A 109 18.33 -0.61 -21.29
N LYS A 110 18.66 0.24 -22.27
CA LYS A 110 19.89 1.00 -22.32
C LYS A 110 19.60 2.48 -22.45
N ASP A 111 20.35 3.29 -21.72
CA ASP A 111 20.32 4.74 -21.87
C ASP A 111 21.08 5.20 -23.13
N MET A 112 21.07 6.49 -23.39
CA MET A 112 21.78 7.09 -24.54
C MET A 112 23.31 6.88 -24.47
N ASN A 113 23.87 6.58 -23.30
CA ASN A 113 25.28 6.30 -23.08
C ASN A 113 25.58 4.79 -23.10
N ASN A 114 24.60 3.97 -23.52
CA ASN A 114 24.66 2.49 -23.56
C ASN A 114 24.82 1.84 -22.17
N ASN A 115 24.49 2.55 -21.07
CA ASN A 115 24.42 1.95 -19.76
C ASN A 115 23.14 1.14 -19.61
N THR A 116 23.27 -0.11 -19.18
CA THR A 116 22.11 -0.98 -18.93
C THR A 116 21.42 -0.60 -17.63
N PHE A 117 20.10 -0.52 -17.65
CA PHE A 117 19.27 -0.36 -16.46
C PHE A 117 18.10 -1.35 -16.48
N VAL A 118 17.57 -1.67 -15.30
CA VAL A 118 16.38 -2.53 -15.17
C VAL A 118 15.11 -1.69 -15.34
N ILE A 119 14.11 -2.24 -16.04
CA ILE A 119 12.84 -1.54 -16.26
C ILE A 119 11.98 -1.54 -15.00
N LEU A 120 11.92 -2.65 -14.26
CA LEU A 120 11.23 -2.71 -12.97
C LEU A 120 12.24 -2.86 -11.83
N GLU A 121 12.42 -1.80 -11.04
CA GLU A 121 13.23 -1.82 -9.82
C GLU A 121 12.33 -2.06 -8.60
N ASN A 122 12.56 -3.16 -7.88
CA ASN A 122 11.90 -3.45 -6.61
C ASN A 122 12.92 -4.05 -5.64
N LYS A 123 13.19 -3.32 -4.55
CA LYS A 123 14.17 -3.71 -3.54
C LYS A 123 13.62 -4.66 -2.47
N MET A 124 12.31 -4.68 -2.28
CA MET A 124 11.68 -5.51 -1.24
C MET A 124 11.84 -7.02 -1.48
N PRO A 125 11.59 -7.56 -2.69
CA PRO A 125 11.86 -8.95 -3.01
C PRO A 125 13.29 -9.19 -3.51
N TYR A 126 14.23 -8.29 -3.19
CA TYR A 126 15.64 -8.50 -3.48
C TYR A 126 16.23 -9.58 -2.54
N PRO A 127 17.01 -10.55 -3.03
CA PRO A 127 17.47 -10.69 -4.42
C PRO A 127 16.57 -11.57 -5.30
N ILE A 128 15.41 -12.03 -4.84
CA ILE A 128 14.57 -13.02 -5.55
C ILE A 128 14.11 -12.49 -6.92
N LEU A 129 13.56 -11.26 -6.98
CA LEU A 129 13.09 -10.72 -8.25
C LEU A 129 14.23 -10.66 -9.29
N GLN A 130 15.41 -10.18 -8.90
CA GLN A 130 16.58 -10.09 -9.79
C GLN A 130 17.11 -11.47 -10.17
N SER A 131 17.36 -12.31 -9.17
CA SER A 131 18.06 -13.60 -9.37
C SER A 131 17.17 -14.65 -10.03
N TYR A 132 15.86 -14.64 -9.74
CA TYR A 132 14.95 -15.68 -10.19
C TYR A 132 14.17 -15.29 -11.44
N VAL A 133 13.78 -14.01 -11.55
CA VAL A 133 12.92 -13.50 -12.63
C VAL A 133 13.74 -12.75 -13.69
N GLN A 134 14.47 -11.71 -13.27
CA GLN A 134 15.07 -10.77 -14.22
C GLN A 134 16.36 -11.29 -14.87
N SER A 135 17.18 -12.06 -14.16
CA SER A 135 18.39 -12.67 -14.73
C SER A 135 18.07 -13.64 -15.88
N LYS A 136 18.97 -13.71 -16.88
CA LYS A 136 18.88 -14.70 -17.93
C LYS A 136 19.04 -16.12 -17.35
N PRO A 137 18.52 -17.18 -18.00
CA PRO A 137 18.52 -18.54 -17.43
C PRO A 137 19.88 -19.03 -16.94
N ASN A 138 20.95 -18.76 -17.70
CA ASN A 138 22.33 -19.14 -17.37
C ASN A 138 22.96 -18.30 -16.24
N GLU A 139 22.36 -17.17 -15.88
CA GLU A 139 22.82 -16.24 -14.84
C GLU A 139 22.00 -16.35 -13.55
N LYS A 140 20.91 -17.12 -13.54
CA LYS A 140 20.03 -17.27 -12.39
C LYS A 140 20.72 -17.91 -11.21
N ASN A 141 20.57 -17.30 -10.04
CA ASN A 141 21.00 -17.88 -8.78
C ASN A 141 19.82 -18.53 -8.04
N LEU A 142 19.51 -19.77 -8.39
CA LEU A 142 18.43 -20.55 -7.79
C LEU A 142 18.72 -21.03 -6.35
N LYS A 143 19.95 -20.78 -5.82
CA LYS A 143 20.31 -21.14 -4.43
C LYS A 143 19.79 -20.11 -3.43
N VAL A 144 19.39 -18.94 -3.88
CA VAL A 144 18.78 -17.91 -3.02
C VAL A 144 17.41 -18.40 -2.57
N LYS A 145 17.22 -18.48 -1.25
CA LYS A 145 15.95 -18.92 -0.66
C LYS A 145 15.10 -17.71 -0.29
N PRO A 146 13.79 -17.76 -0.55
CA PRO A 146 12.88 -16.71 -0.12
C PRO A 146 12.82 -16.64 1.40
N GLN A 147 12.87 -15.44 1.95
CA GLN A 147 12.77 -15.17 3.40
C GLN A 147 11.43 -14.58 3.79
N LYS A 148 10.73 -13.98 2.83
CA LYS A 148 9.45 -13.30 3.02
C LYS A 148 8.35 -13.92 2.18
N SER A 149 7.09 -13.66 2.58
CA SER A 149 5.92 -14.18 1.88
C SER A 149 5.85 -13.72 0.42
N GLY A 150 6.08 -12.43 0.16
CA GLY A 150 6.05 -11.90 -1.20
C GLY A 150 7.16 -12.45 -2.10
N GLU A 151 8.34 -12.76 -1.56
CA GLU A 151 9.41 -13.43 -2.29
C GLU A 151 9.01 -14.84 -2.71
N LYS A 152 8.35 -15.59 -1.81
CA LYS A 152 7.83 -16.92 -2.09
C LYS A 152 6.76 -16.88 -3.18
N LYS A 153 5.82 -15.95 -3.09
CA LYS A 153 4.77 -15.75 -4.10
C LYS A 153 5.35 -15.40 -5.49
N ILE A 154 6.44 -14.63 -5.58
CA ILE A 154 7.11 -14.36 -6.86
C ILE A 154 7.62 -15.65 -7.51
N ILE A 155 8.25 -16.54 -6.73
CA ILE A 155 8.72 -17.84 -7.21
C ILE A 155 7.52 -18.70 -7.66
N GLU A 156 6.49 -18.82 -6.81
CA GLU A 156 5.28 -19.57 -7.12
C GLU A 156 4.60 -19.07 -8.40
N THR A 157 4.52 -17.76 -8.59
CA THR A 157 3.97 -17.15 -9.81
C THR A 157 4.83 -17.44 -11.04
N TYR A 158 6.16 -17.35 -10.92
CA TYR A 158 7.06 -17.71 -12.00
C TYR A 158 6.90 -19.18 -12.39
N ASP A 159 6.89 -20.10 -11.42
CA ASP A 159 6.76 -21.54 -11.65
C ASP A 159 5.38 -21.89 -12.23
N TYR A 160 4.32 -21.21 -11.79
CA TYR A 160 2.98 -21.34 -12.37
C TYR A 160 2.98 -21.01 -13.87
N PHE A 161 3.50 -19.84 -14.27
CA PHE A 161 3.56 -19.48 -15.69
C PHE A 161 4.52 -20.38 -16.47
N LYS A 162 5.65 -20.76 -15.88
CA LYS A 162 6.60 -21.68 -16.53
C LYS A 162 5.93 -23.01 -16.88
N LYS A 163 5.17 -23.57 -15.93
CA LYS A 163 4.41 -24.81 -16.14
C LYS A 163 3.38 -24.67 -17.28
N ASN A 164 2.62 -23.56 -17.28
CA ASN A 164 1.56 -23.35 -18.28
C ASN A 164 2.11 -23.00 -19.68
N PHE A 165 3.29 -22.36 -19.76
CA PHE A 165 3.83 -21.91 -21.05
C PHE A 165 4.79 -22.89 -21.70
N SER A 166 5.43 -23.80 -20.94
CA SER A 166 6.46 -24.72 -21.48
C SER A 166 5.96 -25.65 -22.55
N ALA A 167 4.68 -26.01 -22.54
CA ALA A 167 4.07 -26.88 -23.55
C ALA A 167 3.58 -26.13 -24.80
N LYS A 168 3.57 -24.78 -24.78
CA LYS A 168 3.07 -23.99 -25.90
C LYS A 168 4.04 -24.02 -27.09
N LEU A 169 3.48 -23.97 -28.30
CA LEU A 169 4.26 -23.84 -29.52
C LEU A 169 4.89 -22.42 -29.61
N ASP A 170 5.90 -22.27 -30.45
CA ASP A 170 6.64 -21.02 -30.61
C ASP A 170 5.74 -19.84 -31.05
N ASN A 171 4.82 -20.12 -31.98
CA ASN A 171 3.84 -19.14 -32.44
C ASN A 171 2.82 -18.77 -31.35
N GLU A 172 2.44 -19.70 -30.47
CA GLU A 172 1.55 -19.44 -29.35
C GLU A 172 2.24 -18.58 -28.28
N LEU A 173 3.53 -18.79 -28.04
CA LEU A 173 4.34 -17.95 -27.14
C LEU A 173 4.52 -16.53 -27.70
N ILE A 174 4.73 -16.41 -29.04
CA ILE A 174 4.80 -15.11 -29.72
C ILE A 174 3.45 -14.39 -29.59
N ASP A 175 2.34 -15.07 -29.85
CA ASP A 175 0.98 -14.52 -29.73
C ASP A 175 0.71 -14.05 -28.28
N LEU A 176 1.04 -14.88 -27.29
CA LEU A 176 0.88 -14.54 -25.88
C LEU A 176 1.71 -13.30 -25.48
N ARG A 177 2.99 -13.23 -25.88
CA ARG A 177 3.83 -12.05 -25.68
C ARG A 177 3.16 -10.80 -26.28
N ASP A 178 2.67 -10.91 -27.51
CA ASP A 178 2.07 -9.77 -28.23
C ASP A 178 0.74 -9.34 -27.56
N LYS A 179 -0.06 -10.28 -27.07
CA LYS A 179 -1.26 -9.98 -26.25
C LYS A 179 -0.90 -9.26 -24.97
N ILE A 180 0.11 -9.71 -24.22
CA ILE A 180 0.61 -9.02 -23.01
C ILE A 180 1.02 -7.58 -23.33
N LEU A 181 1.77 -7.38 -24.40
CA LEU A 181 2.25 -6.06 -24.80
C LEU A 181 1.14 -5.14 -25.33
N ASN A 182 0.05 -5.70 -25.82
CA ASN A 182 -1.15 -4.99 -26.31
C ASN A 182 -2.18 -4.70 -25.21
N LEU A 183 -2.02 -5.22 -23.98
CA LEU A 183 -2.88 -4.84 -22.85
C LEU A 183 -2.89 -3.34 -22.68
N GLU A 184 -4.06 -2.77 -22.37
CA GLU A 184 -4.26 -1.34 -22.19
C GLU A 184 -4.43 -0.97 -20.72
N VAL A 185 -3.85 0.17 -20.35
CA VAL A 185 -3.97 0.77 -19.02
C VAL A 185 -4.22 2.26 -19.14
N ILE A 186 -4.93 2.85 -18.19
CA ILE A 186 -4.84 4.31 -17.98
C ILE A 186 -3.54 4.58 -17.24
N PHE A 187 -2.55 5.11 -17.94
CA PHE A 187 -1.29 5.59 -17.36
C PHE A 187 -1.52 6.97 -16.78
N VAL A 188 -1.46 7.09 -15.46
CA VAL A 188 -1.62 8.37 -14.76
C VAL A 188 -0.27 8.77 -14.18
N ALA A 189 0.25 9.92 -14.61
CA ALA A 189 1.49 10.51 -14.09
C ALA A 189 1.18 11.81 -13.36
N ALA A 190 1.71 11.96 -12.14
CA ALA A 190 1.67 13.20 -11.39
C ALA A 190 3.09 13.57 -10.97
N SER A 191 3.50 14.81 -11.26
CA SER A 191 4.85 15.30 -10.96
C SER A 191 5.11 15.46 -9.45
N ASP A 192 4.03 15.54 -8.65
CA ASP A 192 4.08 15.67 -7.19
C ASP A 192 3.51 14.42 -6.50
N LYS A 193 4.22 13.96 -5.46
CA LYS A 193 3.86 12.77 -4.67
C LYS A 193 2.45 12.89 -4.07
N VAL A 194 2.07 14.07 -3.57
CA VAL A 194 0.76 14.29 -2.92
C VAL A 194 -0.37 14.19 -3.94
N ASP A 195 -0.14 14.73 -5.15
CA ASP A 195 -1.11 14.66 -6.23
C ASP A 195 -1.29 13.21 -6.68
N ALA A 196 -0.19 12.45 -6.87
CA ALA A 196 -0.23 11.03 -7.22
C ALA A 196 -1.02 10.19 -6.20
N HIS A 197 -0.74 10.37 -4.91
CA HIS A 197 -1.47 9.68 -3.86
C HIS A 197 -2.94 10.13 -3.73
N THR A 198 -3.24 11.41 -3.96
CA THR A 198 -4.62 11.92 -3.95
C THR A 198 -5.45 11.30 -5.07
N ILE A 199 -4.87 11.17 -6.26
CA ILE A 199 -5.50 10.51 -7.41
C ILE A 199 -5.74 9.03 -7.11
N PHE A 200 -4.71 8.34 -6.62
CA PHE A 200 -4.82 6.94 -6.21
C PHE A 200 -6.00 6.73 -5.24
N MET A 201 -6.10 7.53 -4.18
CA MET A 201 -7.20 7.45 -3.20
C MET A 201 -8.57 7.76 -3.82
N THR A 202 -8.61 8.60 -4.85
CA THR A 202 -9.86 8.97 -5.53
C THR A 202 -10.33 7.85 -6.47
N LEU A 203 -9.40 7.22 -7.20
CA LEU A 203 -9.69 6.14 -8.14
C LEU A 203 -10.05 4.83 -7.43
N ASN A 204 -9.46 4.56 -6.26
CA ASN A 204 -9.65 3.32 -5.50
C ASN A 204 -10.73 3.39 -4.42
N GLY A 205 -11.72 4.25 -4.55
CA GLY A 205 -12.78 4.47 -3.55
C GLY A 205 -13.55 3.22 -3.09
N THR A 206 -13.27 2.03 -3.60
CA THR A 206 -13.95 0.76 -3.30
C THR A 206 -13.07 -0.48 -3.17
N GLY A 207 -11.72 -0.39 -3.26
CA GLY A 207 -10.81 -1.56 -3.32
C GLY A 207 -9.94 -1.78 -2.06
N LYS A 208 -9.34 -2.97 -1.97
CA LYS A 208 -8.40 -3.43 -0.91
C LYS A 208 -7.03 -2.72 -0.89
N ASP A 209 -6.87 -1.58 -1.58
CA ASP A 209 -5.58 -0.92 -1.78
C ASP A 209 -5.18 0.00 -0.62
N LEU A 210 -3.90 0.44 -0.62
CA LEU A 210 -3.26 1.24 0.42
C LEU A 210 -4.20 2.30 1.00
N SER A 211 -4.57 2.12 2.26
CA SER A 211 -5.40 3.04 3.00
C SER A 211 -4.62 4.33 3.34
N ALA A 212 -5.33 5.41 3.67
CA ALA A 212 -4.70 6.62 4.21
C ALA A 212 -3.79 6.29 5.41
N LYS A 213 -4.14 5.28 6.19
CA LYS A 213 -3.34 4.73 7.30
C LYS A 213 -1.99 4.19 6.83
N ASP A 214 -1.95 3.41 5.75
CA ASP A 214 -0.71 2.83 5.23
C ASP A 214 0.21 3.91 4.68
N LEU A 215 -0.35 4.89 3.97
CA LEU A 215 0.41 6.04 3.46
C LEU A 215 1.02 6.87 4.60
N ILE A 216 0.26 7.13 5.66
CA ILE A 216 0.74 7.87 6.84
C ILE A 216 1.83 7.07 7.56
N LYS A 217 1.61 5.76 7.80
CA LYS A 217 2.60 4.85 8.36
C LYS A 217 3.93 4.94 7.61
N ASN A 218 3.87 4.75 6.30
CA ASN A 218 5.04 4.73 5.44
C ASN A 218 5.79 6.08 5.45
N GLN A 219 5.04 7.19 5.49
CA GLN A 219 5.64 8.52 5.56
C GLN A 219 6.31 8.76 6.92
N ILE A 220 5.70 8.31 8.03
CA ILE A 220 6.30 8.35 9.36
C ILE A 220 7.63 7.59 9.33
N PHE A 221 7.64 6.34 8.86
CA PHE A 221 8.84 5.50 8.87
C PHE A 221 9.96 6.04 7.99
N SER A 222 9.62 6.63 6.84
CA SER A 222 10.60 7.24 5.93
C SER A 222 11.28 8.48 6.51
N LEU A 223 10.60 9.22 7.37
CA LEU A 223 11.06 10.48 7.97
C LEU A 223 11.50 10.34 9.44
N TYR A 224 11.29 9.15 10.04
CA TYR A 224 11.71 8.91 11.42
C TYR A 224 13.23 8.95 11.53
N PRO A 225 13.80 9.60 12.56
CA PRO A 225 15.24 9.63 12.74
C PRO A 225 15.83 8.23 12.85
N LYS A 226 16.76 7.88 11.96
CA LYS A 226 17.42 6.57 11.96
C LYS A 226 18.32 6.46 13.20
N GLN A 227 17.91 5.65 14.17
CA GLN A 227 18.75 5.21 15.29
C GLN A 227 19.20 3.78 15.03
N THR A 228 20.48 3.49 15.29
CA THR A 228 21.26 2.39 14.71
C THR A 228 20.90 0.98 15.21
N HIS A 229 19.99 0.77 16.19
CA HIS A 229 19.81 -0.56 16.78
C HIS A 229 18.39 -0.95 17.23
N LEU A 230 17.36 -0.12 17.06
CA LEU A 230 16.01 -0.45 17.48
C LEU A 230 15.00 -0.01 16.41
N ASP A 231 14.08 -0.90 16.07
CA ASP A 231 12.94 -0.60 15.17
C ASP A 231 11.81 0.10 15.95
N GLU A 232 12.18 1.14 16.73
CA GLU A 232 11.27 1.91 17.61
C GLU A 232 9.97 2.35 16.90
N PRO A 233 10.01 2.88 15.66
CA PRO A 233 8.78 3.30 15.00
C PRO A 233 7.85 2.13 14.67
N ASN A 234 8.37 0.96 14.32
CA ASN A 234 7.56 -0.20 14.02
C ASN A 234 6.92 -0.75 15.30
N ASP A 235 7.68 -0.90 16.37
CA ASP A 235 7.16 -1.39 17.66
C ASP A 235 6.05 -0.46 18.19
N THR A 236 6.26 0.86 18.11
CA THR A 236 5.24 1.84 18.50
C THR A 236 4.01 1.74 17.61
N TRP A 237 4.19 1.59 16.29
CA TRP A 237 3.07 1.41 15.38
C TRP A 237 2.27 0.13 15.69
N GLN A 238 2.92 -0.98 16.00
CA GLN A 238 2.25 -2.23 16.38
C GLN A 238 1.41 -2.05 17.66
N ARG A 239 1.92 -1.32 18.66
CA ARG A 239 1.12 -0.96 19.85
C ARG A 239 -0.09 -0.11 19.52
N ILE A 240 0.04 0.88 18.61
CA ILE A 240 -1.07 1.70 18.12
C ILE A 240 -2.13 0.83 17.44
N VAL A 241 -1.72 -0.08 16.54
CA VAL A 241 -2.62 -1.01 15.85
C VAL A 241 -3.35 -1.89 16.85
N SER A 242 -2.64 -2.47 17.82
CA SER A 242 -3.24 -3.28 18.87
C SER A 242 -4.26 -2.51 19.71
N ASN A 243 -3.95 -1.27 20.09
CA ASN A 243 -4.85 -0.43 20.89
C ASN A 243 -6.09 0.03 20.10
N SER A 244 -5.96 0.21 18.80
CA SER A 244 -7.06 0.66 17.93
C SER A 244 -7.89 -0.48 17.35
N ASN A 245 -7.56 -1.75 17.63
CA ASN A 245 -8.13 -2.93 16.99
C ASN A 245 -8.13 -2.82 15.46
N ASP A 246 -7.08 -2.20 14.92
CA ASP A 246 -6.91 -1.92 13.50
C ASP A 246 -8.09 -1.16 12.84
N ASN A 247 -8.84 -0.39 13.62
CA ASN A 247 -10.02 0.33 13.15
C ASN A 247 -9.66 1.37 12.07
N PRO A 248 -10.23 1.30 10.87
CA PRO A 248 -9.91 2.25 9.79
C PRO A 248 -10.24 3.71 10.14
N ARG A 249 -11.20 3.95 11.02
CA ARG A 249 -11.58 5.30 11.47
C ARG A 249 -10.66 5.89 12.55
N PHE A 250 -9.70 5.13 13.08
CA PHE A 250 -8.84 5.55 14.19
C PHE A 250 -8.09 6.86 13.87
N LEU A 251 -7.42 6.92 12.73
CA LEU A 251 -6.66 8.13 12.33
C LEU A 251 -7.56 9.33 12.05
N ASN A 252 -8.76 9.12 11.55
CA ASN A 252 -9.74 10.20 11.37
C ASN A 252 -10.22 10.75 12.71
N ASN A 253 -10.42 9.88 13.71
CA ASN A 253 -10.77 10.30 15.06
C ASN A 253 -9.61 11.07 15.73
N TYR A 254 -8.38 10.59 15.54
CA TYR A 254 -7.20 11.33 15.99
C TYR A 254 -7.13 12.72 15.36
N TRP A 255 -7.30 12.80 14.04
CA TRP A 255 -7.24 14.07 13.32
C TRP A 255 -8.34 15.02 13.76
N ALA A 256 -9.56 14.52 13.92
CA ALA A 256 -10.69 15.31 14.41
C ALA A 256 -10.48 15.80 15.84
N SER A 257 -9.75 15.06 16.68
CA SER A 257 -9.46 15.44 18.07
C SER A 257 -8.40 16.54 18.20
N ARG A 258 -7.44 16.61 17.27
CA ARG A 258 -6.30 17.53 17.33
C ARG A 258 -6.44 18.76 16.43
N TYR A 259 -7.18 18.61 15.32
CA TYR A 259 -7.24 19.63 14.25
C TYR A 259 -8.69 19.92 13.85
N LYS A 260 -9.21 19.19 12.87
CA LYS A 260 -10.55 19.38 12.32
C LYS A 260 -11.13 18.06 11.80
N LYS A 261 -12.45 17.96 11.73
CA LYS A 261 -13.11 16.85 11.07
C LYS A 261 -12.89 16.95 9.56
N ILE A 262 -12.44 15.84 8.94
CA ILE A 262 -12.19 15.75 7.51
C ILE A 262 -12.72 14.42 6.95
N ALA A 263 -12.93 14.37 5.65
CA ALA A 263 -13.24 13.12 4.95
C ALA A 263 -11.98 12.25 4.85
N GLU A 264 -12.14 10.95 4.89
CA GLU A 264 -11.04 9.98 4.91
C GLU A 264 -10.05 10.14 3.74
N HIS A 265 -10.56 10.34 2.52
CA HIS A 265 -9.73 10.56 1.32
C HIS A 265 -8.86 11.83 1.39
N LYS A 266 -9.13 12.77 2.31
CA LYS A 266 -8.33 13.98 2.52
C LYS A 266 -7.28 13.83 3.61
N LEU A 267 -7.36 12.76 4.43
CA LEU A 267 -6.54 12.60 5.62
C LEU A 267 -5.03 12.61 5.31
N PHE A 268 -4.59 11.86 4.31
CA PHE A 268 -3.18 11.84 3.91
C PHE A 268 -2.68 13.21 3.44
N LYS A 269 -3.48 13.92 2.64
CA LYS A 269 -3.14 15.27 2.16
C LYS A 269 -2.99 16.28 3.31
N GLU A 270 -3.91 16.25 4.27
CA GLU A 270 -3.85 17.12 5.45
C GLU A 270 -2.64 16.76 6.34
N PHE A 271 -2.37 15.47 6.57
CA PHE A 271 -1.18 15.01 7.28
C PHE A 271 0.11 15.47 6.58
N TYR A 272 0.18 15.31 5.27
CA TYR A 272 1.35 15.73 4.50
C TYR A 272 1.61 17.23 4.63
N ASN A 273 0.58 18.05 4.49
CA ASN A 273 0.69 19.50 4.62
C ASN A 273 1.05 19.94 6.04
N GLU A 274 0.53 19.25 7.07
CA GLU A 274 0.74 19.62 8.47
C GLU A 274 2.10 19.17 9.01
N PHE A 275 2.59 17.98 8.59
CA PHE A 275 3.78 17.36 9.17
C PHE A 275 4.95 17.20 8.21
N VAL A 276 4.68 16.71 7.00
CA VAL A 276 5.73 16.33 6.06
C VAL A 276 6.35 17.53 5.37
N LYS A 277 5.51 18.40 4.81
CA LYS A 277 5.97 19.60 4.10
C LYS A 277 6.72 20.58 5.01
N PRO A 278 6.27 20.85 6.27
CA PRO A 278 7.02 21.65 7.21
C PRO A 278 8.19 20.92 7.89
N LYS A 279 8.39 19.63 7.62
CA LYS A 279 9.40 18.77 8.24
C LYS A 279 9.29 18.73 9.78
N LYS A 280 8.05 18.61 10.29
CA LYS A 280 7.82 18.44 11.73
C LYS A 280 8.39 17.12 12.24
N ASP A 281 8.66 17.06 13.54
CA ASP A 281 9.22 15.88 14.20
C ASP A 281 8.25 14.69 14.17
N MET A 282 8.60 13.66 13.44
CA MET A 282 7.80 12.43 13.31
C MET A 282 7.80 11.59 14.59
N LYS A 283 8.84 11.71 15.42
CA LYS A 283 8.88 11.04 16.73
C LYS A 283 7.85 11.65 17.66
N PHE A 284 7.74 12.97 17.68
CA PHE A 284 6.71 13.65 18.45
C PHE A 284 5.29 13.24 17.99
N PHE A 285 5.05 13.23 16.65
CA PHE A 285 3.77 12.81 16.09
C PHE A 285 3.41 11.38 16.48
N LEU A 286 4.35 10.44 16.33
CA LEU A 286 4.12 9.03 16.62
C LEU A 286 3.84 8.78 18.09
N ASN A 287 4.54 9.50 18.99
CA ASN A 287 4.31 9.44 20.44
C ASN A 287 2.95 10.01 20.84
N ASP A 288 2.50 11.09 20.20
CA ASP A 288 1.16 11.64 20.47
C ASP A 288 0.06 10.71 19.97
N LEU A 289 0.27 10.10 18.80
CA LEU A 289 -0.63 9.10 18.23
C LEU A 289 -0.74 7.84 19.13
N GLU A 290 0.37 7.40 19.73
CA GLU A 290 0.38 6.28 20.67
C GLU A 290 -0.40 6.63 21.95
N LYS A 291 -0.18 7.79 22.53
CA LYS A 291 -0.96 8.27 23.71
C LYS A 291 -2.45 8.34 23.40
N PHE A 292 -2.80 8.85 22.22
CA PHE A 292 -4.18 8.86 21.77
C PHE A 292 -4.74 7.44 21.64
N SER A 293 -3.97 6.48 21.12
CA SER A 293 -4.41 5.08 20.94
C SER A 293 -4.76 4.40 22.26
N ILE A 294 -4.03 4.69 23.31
CA ILE A 294 -4.31 4.17 24.66
C ILE A 294 -5.68 4.68 25.17
N ASN A 295 -5.93 5.98 25.03
CA ASN A 295 -7.22 6.56 25.42
C ASN A 295 -8.36 6.12 24.49
N TYR A 296 -8.06 5.94 23.21
CA TYR A 296 -8.99 5.38 22.20
C TYR A 296 -9.48 3.99 22.64
N LYS A 297 -8.57 3.10 23.02
CA LYS A 297 -8.91 1.75 23.53
C LYS A 297 -9.81 1.83 24.75
N LYS A 298 -9.44 2.65 25.76
CA LYS A 298 -10.22 2.84 26.99
C LYS A 298 -11.66 3.28 26.73
N VAL A 299 -11.89 4.05 25.65
CA VAL A 299 -13.22 4.54 25.28
C VAL A 299 -13.95 3.56 24.41
N THR A 300 -13.33 3.02 23.35
CA THR A 300 -14.04 2.18 22.36
C THR A 300 -14.19 0.72 22.79
N ASP A 301 -13.29 0.25 23.65
CA ASP A 301 -13.33 -1.10 24.22
C ASP A 301 -12.97 -1.09 25.72
N PRO A 302 -13.82 -0.45 26.54
CA PRO A 302 -13.54 -0.27 27.96
C PRO A 302 -13.40 -1.60 28.70
N SER A 303 -12.31 -1.75 29.47
CA SER A 303 -12.04 -2.87 30.35
C SER A 303 -11.89 -2.40 31.79
N LEU A 304 -12.32 -3.21 32.75
CA LEU A 304 -12.17 -2.92 34.17
C LEU A 304 -10.70 -2.81 34.59
N SER A 305 -9.81 -3.55 33.91
CA SER A 305 -8.36 -3.53 34.13
C SER A 305 -7.69 -2.21 33.76
N ASP A 306 -8.35 -1.34 32.96
CA ASP A 306 -7.83 -0.04 32.56
C ASP A 306 -7.96 1.02 33.67
N TRP A 307 -8.61 0.69 34.79
CA TRP A 307 -9.01 1.62 35.84
C TRP A 307 -8.66 1.11 37.22
N ASN A 308 -8.26 2.04 38.11
CA ASN A 308 -8.10 1.73 39.52
C ASN A 308 -9.46 1.57 40.20
N ARG A 309 -9.51 0.90 41.36
CA ARG A 309 -10.78 0.70 42.10
C ARG A 309 -11.56 1.98 42.38
N SER A 310 -10.86 3.09 42.67
CA SER A 310 -11.46 4.41 42.88
C SER A 310 -12.06 5.03 41.59
N GLU A 311 -11.79 4.46 40.41
CA GLU A 311 -12.17 4.94 39.09
C GLU A 311 -13.21 4.03 38.40
N TYR A 312 -13.65 2.94 39.05
CA TYR A 312 -14.61 2.00 38.46
C TYR A 312 -15.92 2.64 38.02
N GLU A 313 -16.34 3.75 38.61
CA GLU A 313 -17.51 4.51 38.15
C GLU A 313 -17.29 5.07 36.74
N ILE A 314 -16.05 5.45 36.38
CA ILE A 314 -15.70 5.89 35.03
C ILE A 314 -15.90 4.73 34.05
N TYR A 315 -15.39 3.55 34.39
CA TYR A 315 -15.59 2.34 33.58
C TYR A 315 -17.06 2.04 33.37
N PHE A 316 -17.87 2.02 34.43
CA PHE A 316 -19.30 1.67 34.30
C PHE A 316 -20.05 2.67 33.41
N SER A 317 -19.79 3.97 33.54
CA SER A 317 -20.38 4.99 32.68
C SER A 317 -19.92 4.88 31.23
N LEU A 318 -18.63 4.69 30.96
CA LEU A 318 -18.10 4.46 29.60
C LEU A 318 -18.70 3.21 28.97
N ASN A 319 -18.73 2.11 29.70
CA ASN A 319 -19.31 0.86 29.24
C ASN A 319 -20.78 1.00 28.90
N ALA A 320 -21.54 1.74 29.71
CA ALA A 320 -22.94 2.05 29.42
C ALA A 320 -23.07 2.88 28.12
N ILE A 321 -22.29 3.96 27.95
CA ILE A 321 -22.34 4.81 26.78
C ILE A 321 -21.98 4.06 25.50
N VAL A 322 -20.90 3.29 25.53
CA VAL A 322 -20.32 2.66 24.32
C VAL A 322 -21.00 1.33 24.00
N LYS A 323 -21.10 0.41 24.98
CA LYS A 323 -21.59 -0.95 24.72
C LYS A 323 -23.11 -1.07 24.81
N ILE A 324 -23.75 -0.34 25.73
CA ILE A 324 -25.21 -0.44 25.93
C ILE A 324 -25.95 0.54 25.03
N PHE A 325 -25.48 1.80 24.98
CA PHE A 325 -26.14 2.83 24.18
C PHE A 325 -25.59 2.97 22.76
N ASN A 326 -24.44 2.38 22.46
CA ASN A 326 -23.77 2.40 21.14
C ASN A 326 -23.63 3.82 20.54
N ILE A 327 -23.04 4.75 21.31
CA ILE A 327 -22.93 6.17 20.94
C ILE A 327 -21.54 6.45 20.35
N ASP A 328 -21.28 5.99 19.13
CA ASP A 328 -19.99 6.19 18.46
C ASP A 328 -19.67 7.66 18.14
N VAL A 329 -20.68 8.47 17.92
CA VAL A 329 -20.51 9.91 17.59
C VAL A 329 -19.83 10.69 18.73
N ALA A 330 -19.92 10.22 19.97
CA ALA A 330 -19.30 10.84 21.12
C ALA A 330 -17.84 10.45 21.34
N ASN A 331 -17.33 9.41 20.63
CA ASN A 331 -16.04 8.82 20.91
C ASN A 331 -14.90 9.84 20.91
N THR A 332 -14.79 10.72 19.91
CA THR A 332 -13.75 11.74 19.83
C THR A 332 -13.78 12.69 21.04
N PHE A 333 -14.98 13.10 21.46
CA PHE A 333 -15.14 13.94 22.66
C PHE A 333 -14.77 13.18 23.94
N LEU A 334 -15.22 11.94 24.08
CA LEU A 334 -14.91 11.09 25.25
C LEU A 334 -13.42 10.82 25.37
N ILE A 335 -12.71 10.59 24.27
CA ILE A 335 -11.26 10.37 24.25
C ILE A 335 -10.53 11.60 24.77
N ASN A 336 -10.88 12.80 24.28
CA ASN A 336 -10.29 14.05 24.74
C ASN A 336 -10.58 14.31 26.22
N LEU A 337 -11.78 14.00 26.67
CA LEU A 337 -12.18 14.17 28.06
C LEU A 337 -11.42 13.22 29.02
N ILE A 338 -11.18 11.98 28.59
CA ILE A 338 -10.33 11.02 29.31
C ILE A 338 -8.87 11.49 29.32
N GLU A 339 -8.38 12.05 28.21
CA GLU A 339 -7.04 12.61 28.15
C GLU A 339 -6.89 13.79 29.14
N ASP A 340 -7.88 14.68 29.21
CA ASP A 340 -7.89 15.79 30.15
C ASP A 340 -7.93 15.30 31.61
N TYR A 341 -8.68 14.22 31.87
CA TYR A 341 -8.71 13.60 33.19
C TYR A 341 -7.35 13.00 33.57
N ASN A 342 -6.74 12.23 32.66
CA ASN A 342 -5.42 11.64 32.90
C ASN A 342 -4.33 12.70 33.10
N ALA A 343 -4.45 13.84 32.42
CA ALA A 343 -3.57 14.99 32.57
C ALA A 343 -3.91 15.87 33.79
N LYS A 344 -4.90 15.47 34.63
CA LYS A 344 -5.40 16.23 35.79
C LYS A 344 -5.94 17.62 35.43
N ARG A 345 -6.36 17.85 34.20
CA ARG A 345 -7.00 19.11 33.76
C ARG A 345 -8.47 19.18 34.18
N VAL A 346 -9.11 18.02 34.32
CA VAL A 346 -10.49 17.92 34.84
C VAL A 346 -10.57 16.95 36.01
N SER A 347 -11.51 17.18 36.92
CA SER A 347 -11.75 16.27 38.06
C SER A 347 -12.60 15.06 37.66
N LYS A 348 -12.54 13.97 38.44
CA LYS A 348 -13.41 12.81 38.31
C LYS A 348 -14.90 13.21 38.33
N ALA A 349 -15.29 14.12 39.23
CA ALA A 349 -16.66 14.58 39.34
C ALA A 349 -17.16 15.29 38.05
N TYR A 350 -16.29 16.11 37.45
CA TYR A 350 -16.59 16.75 36.18
C TYR A 350 -16.75 15.74 35.03
N LEU A 351 -15.84 14.76 34.95
CA LEU A 351 -15.87 13.68 33.98
C LEU A 351 -17.18 12.90 34.05
N LEU A 352 -17.57 12.44 35.24
CA LEU A 352 -18.81 11.69 35.46
C LEU A 352 -20.06 12.53 35.15
N LYS A 353 -20.06 13.83 35.46
CA LYS A 353 -21.13 14.72 35.09
C LYS A 353 -21.29 14.85 33.57
N ALA A 354 -20.19 14.93 32.82
CA ALA A 354 -20.22 14.98 31.36
C ALA A 354 -20.79 13.67 30.77
N PHE A 355 -20.39 12.52 31.30
CA PHE A 355 -20.94 11.22 30.89
C PHE A 355 -22.44 11.13 31.12
N LYS A 356 -22.90 11.55 32.30
CA LYS A 356 -24.33 11.57 32.63
C LYS A 356 -25.16 12.40 31.63
N ILE A 357 -24.65 13.55 31.20
CA ILE A 357 -25.31 14.39 30.18
C ILE A 357 -25.47 13.65 28.85
N ILE A 358 -24.44 12.87 28.44
CA ILE A 358 -24.49 12.07 27.20
C ILE A 358 -25.53 10.97 27.32
N GLU A 359 -25.59 10.26 28.45
CA GLU A 359 -26.55 9.22 28.73
C GLU A 359 -28.01 9.74 28.73
N GLU A 360 -28.24 10.91 29.37
CA GLU A 360 -29.56 11.52 29.49
C GLU A 360 -30.09 12.02 28.14
N LYS A 361 -29.27 12.64 27.30
CA LYS A 361 -29.68 13.13 25.98
C LYS A 361 -30.19 12.01 25.08
N ARG A 362 -29.67 10.78 25.22
CA ARG A 362 -30.18 9.67 24.43
C ARG A 362 -31.51 9.08 24.97
N LYS A 363 -31.72 9.14 26.28
CA LYS A 363 -33.02 8.74 26.85
C LYS A 363 -34.17 9.64 26.38
N SER A 364 -33.86 10.91 26.07
CA SER A 364 -34.82 11.91 25.59
C SER A 364 -35.04 11.87 24.05
N ALA A 365 -34.19 11.13 23.30
CA ALA A 365 -34.24 11.01 21.84
C ALA A 365 -34.91 9.71 21.36
N LYS A 366 -35.37 8.85 22.30
CA LYS A 366 -36.22 7.70 22.09
C LYS A 366 -37.63 8.02 22.52
#